data_dcad04c12fe48c353b2df90bbce3f5f6
#
_entry.id   dcad04c12fe48c353b2df90bbce3f5f6
#
_cell.length_a   1.000
_cell.length_b   1.000
_cell.length_c   1.000
_cell.angle_alpha   90.00
_cell.angle_beta   90.00
_cell.angle_gamma   90.00
#
_symmetry.space_group_name_H-M   'P 1'
#
loop_
_entity.id
_entity.type
_entity.pdbx_description
1 polymer ?
#
loop_
_entity_poly.entity_id
_entity_poly.type
_entity_poly.pdbx_seq_one_letter_code
_entity_poly.pdbx_strand_id
1 'polypeptide(L)'
;PQVSGRIVELNIKDNQLVNAGDLLLTIDKTPFQIAELNAQAQLAKAQSDLAKANNEANRRRHLSQNFISAEELDTANLNVKAMQASVNAAQATLKQTQWQLAQTEIRAPVSGWVTNLTTRIGDYADTGKPLFALVDSHSFYVIGYFEETKLRHIREGAPAQITLYSDNKTLRGHVSS
;
A
#
# COMPACT_ATOMS: atom_id res chain seq x y z
N PRO A 1 4.63 -4.83 -8.17
CA PRO A 1 4.44 -5.10 -6.75
C PRO A 1 5.25 -4.14 -5.88
N GLN A 2 4.87 -3.99 -4.59
CA GLN A 2 5.57 -3.15 -3.61
C GLN A 2 6.46 -3.96 -2.67
N VAL A 3 6.33 -5.28 -2.69
CA VAL A 3 7.19 -6.22 -1.99
C VAL A 3 7.64 -7.31 -2.96
N SER A 4 8.80 -7.89 -2.69
CA SER A 4 9.36 -8.96 -3.53
C SER A 4 9.14 -10.32 -2.88
N GLY A 5 8.88 -11.34 -3.69
CA GLY A 5 8.71 -12.71 -3.20
C GLY A 5 8.16 -13.64 -4.27
N ARG A 6 8.02 -14.91 -3.90
CA ARG A 6 7.49 -15.93 -4.80
C ARG A 6 5.96 -15.80 -4.90
N ILE A 7 5.42 -15.92 -6.10
CA ILE A 7 3.98 -15.96 -6.35
C ILE A 7 3.46 -17.35 -6.01
N VAL A 8 2.52 -17.41 -5.07
CA VAL A 8 1.93 -18.66 -4.59
C VAL A 8 0.49 -18.87 -5.09
N GLU A 9 -0.16 -17.78 -5.50
CA GLU A 9 -1.53 -17.83 -5.99
C GLU A 9 -1.71 -16.82 -7.12
N LEU A 10 -2.45 -17.22 -8.17
CA LEU A 10 -2.78 -16.37 -9.31
C LEU A 10 -4.26 -16.57 -9.64
N ASN A 11 -5.07 -15.54 -9.42
CA ASN A 11 -6.53 -15.59 -9.52
C ASN A 11 -7.08 -14.95 -10.80
N ILE A 12 -6.20 -14.65 -11.75
CA ILE A 12 -6.54 -13.95 -13.00
C ILE A 12 -6.05 -14.72 -14.22
N LYS A 13 -6.72 -14.45 -15.34
CA LYS A 13 -6.33 -14.92 -16.67
C LYS A 13 -6.12 -13.73 -17.59
N ASP A 14 -5.36 -13.95 -18.66
CA ASP A 14 -5.20 -12.94 -19.70
C ASP A 14 -6.55 -12.60 -20.34
N ASN A 15 -6.77 -11.32 -20.65
CA ASN A 15 -8.03 -10.77 -21.16
C ASN A 15 -9.25 -10.93 -20.22
N GLN A 16 -9.04 -11.17 -18.94
CA GLN A 16 -10.11 -11.22 -17.94
C GLN A 16 -10.51 -9.81 -17.48
N LEU A 17 -11.83 -9.58 -17.42
CA LEU A 17 -12.38 -8.40 -16.73
C LEU A 17 -12.30 -8.59 -15.21
N VAL A 18 -11.79 -7.60 -14.52
CA VAL A 18 -11.70 -7.55 -13.04
C VAL A 18 -12.31 -6.26 -12.53
N ASN A 19 -12.82 -6.29 -11.32
CA ASN A 19 -13.33 -5.11 -10.63
C ASN A 19 -12.27 -4.53 -9.70
N ALA A 20 -12.37 -3.24 -9.42
CA ALA A 20 -11.54 -2.60 -8.42
C ALA A 20 -11.65 -3.34 -7.07
N GLY A 21 -10.51 -3.65 -6.44
CA GLY A 21 -10.43 -4.41 -5.20
C GLY A 21 -10.31 -5.94 -5.35
N ASP A 22 -10.56 -6.50 -6.54
CA ASP A 22 -10.41 -7.95 -6.77
C ASP A 22 -8.97 -8.39 -6.50
N LEU A 23 -8.81 -9.55 -5.84
CA LEU A 23 -7.50 -10.15 -5.57
C LEU A 23 -6.96 -10.77 -6.86
N LEU A 24 -5.86 -10.24 -7.36
CA LEU A 24 -5.25 -10.66 -8.63
C LEU A 24 -4.23 -11.77 -8.42
N LEU A 25 -3.33 -11.59 -7.46
CA LEU A 25 -2.34 -12.61 -7.10
C LEU A 25 -1.88 -12.43 -5.65
N THR A 26 -1.28 -13.48 -5.09
CA THR A 26 -0.73 -13.50 -3.74
C THR A 26 0.75 -13.88 -3.79
N ILE A 27 1.59 -13.07 -3.14
CA ILE A 27 3.00 -13.35 -2.88
C ILE A 27 3.08 -14.15 -1.57
N ASP A 28 4.07 -15.03 -1.42
CA ASP A 28 4.28 -15.82 -0.19
C ASP A 28 4.32 -14.92 1.05
N LYS A 29 3.34 -15.11 1.90
CA LYS A 29 3.14 -14.32 3.13
C LYS A 29 4.08 -14.74 4.26
N THR A 30 4.63 -15.94 4.21
CA THR A 30 5.34 -16.55 5.33
C THR A 30 6.48 -15.67 5.88
N PRO A 31 7.39 -15.12 5.05
CA PRO A 31 8.46 -14.25 5.57
C PRO A 31 7.92 -12.99 6.24
N PHE A 32 6.83 -12.42 5.70
CA PHE A 32 6.22 -11.20 6.22
C PHE A 32 5.47 -11.43 7.52
N GLN A 33 4.79 -12.58 7.68
CA GLN A 33 4.16 -13.00 8.93
C GLN A 33 5.19 -13.20 10.04
N ILE A 34 6.32 -13.82 9.73
CA ILE A 34 7.44 -13.98 10.69
C ILE A 34 7.99 -12.61 11.11
N ALA A 35 8.17 -11.69 10.16
CA ALA A 35 8.63 -10.34 10.44
C ALA A 35 7.64 -9.56 11.33
N GLU A 36 6.34 -9.71 11.10
CA GLU A 36 5.30 -9.10 11.94
C GLU A 36 5.34 -9.67 13.37
N LEU A 37 5.42 -10.99 13.53
CA LEU A 37 5.52 -11.62 14.86
C LEU A 37 6.75 -11.15 15.62
N ASN A 38 7.89 -11.00 14.95
CA ASN A 38 9.10 -10.47 15.57
C ASN A 38 8.91 -9.00 16.03
N ALA A 39 8.28 -8.18 15.19
CA ALA A 39 7.99 -6.79 15.53
C ALA A 39 6.99 -6.68 16.70
N GLN A 40 5.99 -7.56 16.78
CA GLN A 40 5.06 -7.65 17.91
C GLN A 40 5.79 -8.00 19.22
N ALA A 41 6.71 -8.97 19.16
CA ALA A 41 7.52 -9.35 20.34
C ALA A 41 8.43 -8.20 20.81
N GLN A 42 9.03 -7.45 19.87
CA GLN A 42 9.83 -6.26 20.20
C GLN A 42 8.97 -5.14 20.84
N LEU A 43 7.77 -4.92 20.33
CA LEU A 43 6.84 -3.96 20.93
C LEU A 43 6.45 -4.37 22.36
N ALA A 44 6.11 -5.64 22.56
CA ALA A 44 5.78 -6.17 23.90
C ALA A 44 6.94 -6.01 24.90
N LYS A 45 8.18 -6.24 24.44
CA LYS A 45 9.38 -6.00 25.25
C LYS A 45 9.51 -4.52 25.62
N ALA A 46 9.43 -3.62 24.63
CA ALA A 46 9.54 -2.18 24.87
C ALA A 46 8.46 -1.66 25.84
N GLN A 47 7.22 -2.17 25.72
CA GLN A 47 6.13 -1.84 26.66
C GLN A 47 6.41 -2.32 28.07
N SER A 48 7.00 -3.52 28.25
CA SER A 48 7.40 -4.04 29.55
C SER A 48 8.52 -3.20 30.18
N ASP A 49 9.48 -2.77 29.37
CA ASP A 49 10.58 -1.92 29.86
C ASP A 49 10.06 -0.52 30.25
N LEU A 50 9.12 0.04 29.50
CA LEU A 50 8.43 1.28 29.87
C LEU A 50 7.65 1.12 31.18
N ALA A 51 6.93 0.01 31.35
CA ALA A 51 6.19 -0.26 32.59
C ALA A 51 7.12 -0.34 33.82
N LYS A 52 8.28 -0.99 33.67
CA LYS A 52 9.30 -1.01 34.74
C LYS A 52 9.81 0.40 35.06
N ALA A 53 10.15 1.19 34.03
CA ALA A 53 10.63 2.57 34.22
C ALA A 53 9.58 3.45 34.91
N ASN A 54 8.31 3.33 34.51
CA ASN A 54 7.20 4.05 35.16
C ASN A 54 7.04 3.65 36.65
N ASN A 55 7.08 2.34 36.94
CA ASN A 55 6.98 1.85 38.32
C ASN A 55 8.13 2.36 39.18
N GLU A 56 9.33 2.44 38.64
CA GLU A 56 10.49 2.97 39.36
C GLU A 56 10.37 4.48 39.59
N ALA A 57 10.01 5.25 38.56
CA ALA A 57 9.77 6.68 38.70
C ALA A 57 8.66 6.98 39.73
N ASN A 58 7.59 6.19 39.73
CA ASN A 58 6.50 6.33 40.69
C ASN A 58 6.95 5.99 42.12
N ARG A 59 7.71 4.91 42.33
CA ARG A 59 8.28 4.59 43.64
C ARG A 59 9.15 5.73 44.17
N ARG A 60 10.05 6.27 43.34
CA ARG A 60 10.91 7.40 43.70
C ARG A 60 10.11 8.65 44.05
N ARG A 61 9.04 8.92 43.33
CA ARG A 61 8.14 10.06 43.55
C ARG A 61 7.39 9.97 44.90
N HIS A 62 7.13 8.74 45.41
CA HIS A 62 6.44 8.50 46.67
C HIS A 62 7.40 8.41 47.89
N LEU A 63 8.71 8.31 47.66
CA LEU A 63 9.67 8.42 48.72
C LEU A 63 9.76 9.88 49.17
N SER A 64 9.72 10.14 50.48
CA SER A 64 9.72 11.50 50.99
C SER A 64 10.94 12.29 50.50
N GLN A 65 10.77 13.58 50.26
CA GLN A 65 11.78 14.50 49.71
C GLN A 65 13.10 14.52 50.48
N ASN A 66 13.14 13.99 51.70
CA ASN A 66 14.34 13.91 52.53
C ASN A 66 15.26 12.71 52.17
N PHE A 67 14.83 11.79 51.29
CA PHE A 67 15.56 10.55 51.01
C PHE A 67 16.00 10.42 49.55
N ILE A 68 15.55 11.31 48.63
CA ILE A 68 15.92 11.29 47.21
C ILE A 68 16.32 12.68 46.75
N SER A 69 17.43 12.76 46.00
CA SER A 69 17.84 13.99 45.34
C SER A 69 16.91 14.34 44.15
N ALA A 70 16.72 15.61 43.85
CA ALA A 70 16.00 16.08 42.70
C ALA A 70 16.59 15.49 41.41
N GLU A 71 17.90 15.30 41.34
CA GLU A 71 18.63 14.70 40.21
C GLU A 71 18.24 13.23 39.96
N GLU A 72 18.05 12.43 41.02
CA GLU A 72 17.62 11.03 40.89
C GLU A 72 16.20 10.92 40.36
N LEU A 73 15.30 11.83 40.75
CA LEU A 73 13.95 11.88 40.23
C LEU A 73 13.93 12.32 38.75
N ASP A 74 14.73 13.30 38.40
CA ASP A 74 14.87 13.76 37.01
C ASP A 74 15.45 12.66 36.12
N THR A 75 16.44 11.93 36.57
CA THR A 75 17.02 10.78 35.87
C THR A 75 15.97 9.70 35.63
N ALA A 76 15.15 9.37 36.63
CA ALA A 76 14.06 8.39 36.43
C ALA A 76 13.00 8.87 35.43
N ASN A 77 12.65 10.16 35.47
CA ASN A 77 11.71 10.72 34.49
C ASN A 77 12.28 10.74 33.06
N LEU A 78 13.56 11.03 32.88
CA LEU A 78 14.25 10.96 31.59
C LEU A 78 14.29 9.52 31.06
N ASN A 79 14.51 8.53 31.95
CA ASN A 79 14.45 7.12 31.58
C ASN A 79 13.06 6.72 31.08
N VAL A 80 11.98 7.17 31.72
CA VAL A 80 10.60 6.95 31.25
C VAL A 80 10.42 7.52 29.84
N LYS A 81 10.90 8.74 29.60
CA LYS A 81 10.82 9.34 28.24
C LYS A 81 11.61 8.53 27.20
N ALA A 82 12.80 8.03 27.55
CA ALA A 82 13.61 7.19 26.68
C ALA A 82 12.89 5.86 26.35
N MET A 83 12.28 5.20 27.36
CA MET A 83 11.52 3.98 27.14
C MET A 83 10.24 4.23 26.34
N GLN A 84 9.59 5.37 26.52
CA GLN A 84 8.45 5.75 25.68
C GLN A 84 8.87 5.94 24.21
N ALA A 85 10.01 6.56 23.96
CA ALA A 85 10.54 6.68 22.59
C ALA A 85 10.84 5.30 21.97
N SER A 86 11.34 4.34 22.77
CA SER A 86 11.56 2.95 22.33
C SER A 86 10.24 2.24 21.97
N VAL A 87 9.18 2.45 22.73
CA VAL A 87 7.83 1.93 22.40
C VAL A 87 7.34 2.52 21.08
N ASN A 88 7.49 3.83 20.88
CA ASN A 88 7.08 4.48 19.64
C ASN A 88 7.85 3.96 18.42
N ALA A 89 9.16 3.72 18.57
CA ALA A 89 9.98 3.14 17.51
C ALA A 89 9.56 1.70 17.17
N ALA A 90 9.33 0.86 18.20
CA ALA A 90 8.85 -0.52 18.00
C ALA A 90 7.46 -0.55 17.36
N GLN A 91 6.59 0.39 17.71
CA GLN A 91 5.26 0.52 17.11
C GLN A 91 5.33 0.94 15.62
N ALA A 92 6.26 1.82 15.27
CA ALA A 92 6.50 2.19 13.86
C ALA A 92 6.99 0.98 13.05
N THR A 93 7.92 0.18 13.62
CA THR A 93 8.39 -1.06 12.99
C THR A 93 7.26 -2.06 12.78
N LEU A 94 6.38 -2.25 13.78
CA LEU A 94 5.21 -3.12 13.64
C LEU A 94 4.28 -2.65 12.52
N LYS A 95 3.97 -1.35 12.44
CA LYS A 95 3.16 -0.81 11.35
C LYS A 95 3.79 -1.05 9.97
N GLN A 96 5.09 -0.92 9.86
CA GLN A 96 5.82 -1.18 8.61
C GLN A 96 5.70 -2.64 8.19
N THR A 97 5.89 -3.60 9.10
CA THR A 97 5.77 -5.03 8.79
C THR A 97 4.34 -5.42 8.44
N GLN A 98 3.35 -4.86 9.12
CA GLN A 98 1.93 -5.05 8.78
C GLN A 98 1.59 -4.50 7.39
N TRP A 99 2.10 -3.33 7.05
CA TRP A 99 1.94 -2.78 5.70
C TRP A 99 2.58 -3.69 4.65
N GLN A 100 3.81 -4.18 4.87
CA GLN A 100 4.48 -5.11 3.95
C GLN A 100 3.69 -6.40 3.78
N LEU A 101 3.14 -6.96 4.87
CA LEU A 101 2.28 -8.14 4.80
C LEU A 101 1.00 -7.86 3.97
N ALA A 102 0.38 -6.71 4.14
CA ALA A 102 -0.78 -6.34 3.33
C ALA A 102 -0.43 -6.21 1.83
N GLN A 103 0.80 -5.76 1.49
CA GLN A 103 1.27 -5.63 0.11
C GLN A 103 1.58 -6.98 -0.58
N THR A 104 1.51 -8.10 0.15
CA THR A 104 1.61 -9.44 -0.48
C THR A 104 0.36 -9.82 -1.26
N GLU A 105 -0.78 -9.21 -0.96
CA GLU A 105 -2.03 -9.36 -1.72
C GLU A 105 -2.11 -8.25 -2.77
N ILE A 106 -1.90 -8.59 -4.02
CA ILE A 106 -2.01 -7.61 -5.10
C ILE A 106 -3.44 -7.58 -5.61
N ARG A 107 -4.08 -6.43 -5.40
CA ARG A 107 -5.47 -6.17 -5.77
C ARG A 107 -5.56 -5.18 -6.93
N ALA A 108 -6.65 -5.27 -7.69
CA ALA A 108 -6.91 -4.35 -8.79
C ALA A 108 -7.17 -2.92 -8.26
N PRO A 109 -6.41 -1.92 -8.70
CA PRO A 109 -6.65 -0.53 -8.29
C PRO A 109 -7.85 0.10 -9.02
N VAL A 110 -8.20 -0.41 -10.18
CA VAL A 110 -9.31 0.03 -11.03
C VAL A 110 -10.02 -1.18 -11.64
N SER A 111 -11.25 -0.99 -12.11
CA SER A 111 -11.95 -2.01 -12.90
C SER A 111 -11.49 -1.97 -14.35
N GLY A 112 -11.22 -3.14 -14.96
CA GLY A 112 -10.70 -3.19 -16.32
C GLY A 112 -10.24 -4.57 -16.74
N TRP A 113 -9.54 -4.64 -17.87
CA TRP A 113 -9.06 -5.90 -18.44
C TRP A 113 -7.58 -6.12 -18.13
N VAL A 114 -7.29 -7.33 -17.65
CA VAL A 114 -5.91 -7.80 -17.48
C VAL A 114 -5.34 -8.14 -18.86
N THR A 115 -4.15 -7.63 -19.18
CA THR A 115 -3.45 -7.91 -20.42
C THR A 115 -1.96 -8.16 -20.18
N ASN A 116 -1.31 -8.83 -21.14
CA ASN A 116 0.11 -9.16 -21.05
C ASN A 116 0.48 -10.00 -19.80
N LEU A 117 -0.39 -10.92 -19.42
CA LEU A 117 -0.18 -11.80 -18.28
C LEU A 117 0.82 -12.91 -18.65
N THR A 118 2.09 -12.66 -18.43
CA THR A 118 3.17 -13.66 -18.59
C THR A 118 3.52 -14.36 -17.30
N THR A 119 3.10 -13.80 -16.18
CA THR A 119 3.37 -14.26 -14.82
C THR A 119 2.67 -15.57 -14.49
N ARG A 120 3.38 -16.47 -13.79
CA ARG A 120 2.89 -17.79 -13.38
C ARG A 120 3.11 -18.03 -11.89
N ILE A 121 2.36 -18.99 -11.33
CA ILE A 121 2.61 -19.49 -9.97
C ILE A 121 4.03 -20.09 -9.92
N GLY A 122 4.78 -19.72 -8.91
CA GLY A 122 6.18 -20.10 -8.73
C GLY A 122 7.20 -19.06 -9.21
N ASP A 123 6.78 -18.11 -10.05
CA ASP A 123 7.64 -17.00 -10.47
C ASP A 123 7.99 -16.09 -9.26
N TYR A 124 9.08 -15.36 -9.42
CA TYR A 124 9.51 -14.40 -8.42
C TYR A 124 9.11 -12.98 -8.85
N ALA A 125 8.33 -12.33 -8.02
CA ALA A 125 7.94 -10.94 -8.20
C ALA A 125 9.01 -10.02 -7.58
N ASP A 126 9.50 -9.06 -8.36
CA ASP A 126 10.45 -8.06 -7.88
C ASP A 126 9.76 -6.70 -7.72
N THR A 127 10.12 -5.98 -6.66
CA THR A 127 9.61 -4.62 -6.43
C THR A 127 9.93 -3.70 -7.61
N GLY A 128 8.92 -2.99 -8.09
CA GLY A 128 9.04 -2.05 -9.21
C GLY A 128 8.98 -2.69 -10.60
N LYS A 129 9.05 -4.02 -10.72
CA LYS A 129 8.89 -4.68 -12.02
C LYS A 129 7.40 -4.91 -12.34
N PRO A 130 6.96 -4.62 -13.57
CA PRO A 130 5.59 -4.94 -14.00
C PRO A 130 5.42 -6.45 -14.12
N LEU A 131 4.27 -6.98 -13.68
CA LEU A 131 3.92 -8.39 -13.79
C LEU A 131 2.90 -8.61 -14.93
N PHE A 132 2.01 -7.67 -15.14
CA PHE A 132 1.00 -7.62 -16.19
C PHE A 132 0.51 -6.18 -16.34
N ALA A 133 -0.32 -5.91 -17.33
CA ALA A 133 -0.98 -4.63 -17.51
C ALA A 133 -2.46 -4.73 -17.14
N LEU A 134 -3.01 -3.67 -16.56
CA LEU A 134 -4.44 -3.52 -16.32
C LEU A 134 -4.93 -2.31 -17.10
N VAL A 135 -5.82 -2.54 -18.07
CA VAL A 135 -6.42 -1.50 -18.89
C VAL A 135 -7.72 -1.06 -18.24
N ASP A 136 -7.74 0.17 -17.74
CA ASP A 136 -8.93 0.76 -17.09
C ASP A 136 -10.09 0.81 -18.11
N SER A 137 -11.24 0.26 -17.73
CA SER A 137 -12.46 0.25 -18.57
C SER A 137 -13.01 1.65 -18.86
N HIS A 138 -12.60 2.66 -18.10
CA HIS A 138 -13.06 4.05 -18.26
C HIS A 138 -12.01 4.96 -18.93
N SER A 139 -10.82 4.44 -19.28
CA SER A 139 -9.72 5.22 -19.86
C SER A 139 -9.66 5.22 -21.37
N PHE A 140 -10.64 4.62 -22.05
CA PHE A 140 -10.65 4.57 -23.52
C PHE A 140 -10.95 5.95 -24.10
N TYR A 141 -10.13 6.37 -25.04
CA TYR A 141 -10.34 7.56 -25.82
C TYR A 141 -10.02 7.32 -27.29
N VAL A 142 -10.55 8.17 -28.14
CA VAL A 142 -10.31 8.11 -29.60
C VAL A 142 -9.60 9.38 -30.02
N ILE A 143 -8.47 9.23 -30.72
CA ILE A 143 -7.74 10.36 -31.30
C ILE A 143 -8.22 10.54 -32.73
N GLY A 144 -8.82 11.69 -33.01
CA GLY A 144 -9.21 12.09 -34.36
C GLY A 144 -8.18 13.03 -34.96
N TYR A 145 -7.66 12.68 -36.12
CA TYR A 145 -6.77 13.55 -36.92
C TYR A 145 -7.58 14.34 -37.92
N PHE A 146 -7.57 15.65 -37.82
CA PHE A 146 -8.33 16.55 -38.69
C PHE A 146 -7.40 17.49 -39.43
N GLU A 147 -7.81 17.87 -40.65
CA GLU A 147 -7.15 18.96 -41.40
C GLU A 147 -7.35 20.28 -40.64
N GLU A 148 -6.37 21.16 -40.70
CA GLU A 148 -6.40 22.47 -39.99
C GLU A 148 -7.65 23.29 -40.34
N THR A 149 -8.11 23.21 -41.60
CA THR A 149 -9.29 23.92 -42.07
C THR A 149 -10.59 23.49 -41.37
N LYS A 150 -10.65 22.27 -40.83
CA LYS A 150 -11.82 21.71 -40.14
C LYS A 150 -11.80 21.98 -38.61
N LEU A 151 -10.65 22.36 -38.06
CA LEU A 151 -10.49 22.61 -36.61
C LEU A 151 -11.37 23.76 -36.10
N ARG A 152 -11.76 24.72 -36.97
CA ARG A 152 -12.62 25.85 -36.59
C ARG A 152 -13.96 25.46 -35.99
N HIS A 153 -14.44 24.27 -36.27
CA HIS A 153 -15.73 23.74 -35.79
C HIS A 153 -15.59 22.77 -34.61
N ILE A 154 -14.36 22.42 -34.25
CA ILE A 154 -14.07 21.48 -33.17
C ILE A 154 -13.73 22.31 -31.93
N ARG A 155 -14.52 22.15 -30.88
CA ARG A 155 -14.31 22.82 -29.59
C ARG A 155 -14.35 21.81 -28.47
N GLU A 156 -13.61 22.07 -27.43
CA GLU A 156 -13.68 21.28 -26.20
C GLU A 156 -15.13 21.22 -25.67
N GLY A 157 -15.57 20.05 -25.23
CA GLY A 157 -16.95 19.79 -24.82
C GLY A 157 -17.94 19.53 -25.95
N ALA A 158 -17.58 19.74 -27.25
CA ALA A 158 -18.48 19.47 -28.35
C ALA A 158 -18.84 17.96 -28.42
N PRO A 159 -20.12 17.61 -28.72
CA PRO A 159 -20.52 16.24 -28.87
C PRO A 159 -19.84 15.61 -30.11
N ALA A 160 -19.35 14.39 -29.94
CA ALA A 160 -18.72 13.62 -31.00
C ALA A 160 -19.44 12.29 -31.18
N GLN A 161 -19.63 11.88 -32.42
CA GLN A 161 -20.12 10.56 -32.80
C GLN A 161 -19.04 9.81 -33.54
N ILE A 162 -18.74 8.61 -33.10
CA ILE A 162 -17.69 7.76 -33.66
C ILE A 162 -18.35 6.46 -34.13
N THR A 163 -18.29 6.15 -35.40
CA THR A 163 -18.80 4.89 -35.92
C THR A 163 -17.65 3.92 -36.15
N LEU A 164 -17.70 2.77 -35.47
CA LEU A 164 -16.69 1.73 -35.59
C LEU A 164 -16.88 0.98 -36.91
N TYR A 165 -15.81 0.75 -37.63
CA TYR A 165 -15.81 0.00 -38.90
C TYR A 165 -16.12 -1.49 -38.73
N SER A 166 -15.84 -2.02 -37.49
CA SER A 166 -15.95 -3.46 -37.23
C SER A 166 -17.40 -3.96 -37.17
N ASP A 167 -18.31 -3.17 -36.60
CA ASP A 167 -19.68 -3.61 -36.31
C ASP A 167 -20.74 -2.52 -36.52
N ASN A 168 -20.38 -1.42 -37.17
CA ASN A 168 -21.22 -0.23 -37.41
C ASN A 168 -21.83 0.37 -36.12
N LYS A 169 -21.29 0.04 -34.94
CA LYS A 169 -21.74 0.67 -33.67
C LYS A 169 -21.32 2.12 -33.61
N THR A 170 -22.27 2.95 -33.24
CA THR A 170 -22.02 4.37 -32.98
C THR A 170 -21.77 4.60 -31.53
N LEU A 171 -20.56 5.06 -31.22
CA LEU A 171 -20.18 5.54 -29.88
C LEU A 171 -20.46 7.03 -29.79
N ARG A 172 -20.97 7.47 -28.65
CA ARG A 172 -21.17 8.89 -28.35
C ARG A 172 -20.14 9.31 -27.31
N GLY A 173 -19.49 10.43 -27.58
CA GLY A 173 -18.50 11.02 -26.71
C GLY A 173 -18.53 12.54 -26.78
N HIS A 174 -17.54 13.16 -26.21
CA HIS A 174 -17.30 14.60 -26.30
C HIS A 174 -15.81 14.85 -26.54
N VAL A 175 -15.50 15.98 -27.13
CA VAL A 175 -14.12 16.41 -27.34
C VAL A 175 -13.55 16.83 -25.98
N SER A 176 -12.41 16.24 -25.59
CA SER A 176 -11.75 16.56 -24.32
C SER A 176 -10.58 17.54 -24.45
N SER A 177 -9.96 17.60 -25.64
CA SER A 177 -8.86 18.55 -25.95
C SER A 177 -8.57 18.52 -27.44
#